data_6ef81c06eacdedcd387555dee962c286
#
_entry.id   6ef81c06eacdedcd387555dee962c286
#
_cell.length_a   1.000
_cell.length_b   1.000
_cell.length_c   1.000
_cell.angle_alpha   90.00
_cell.angle_beta   90.00
_cell.angle_gamma   90.00
#
_symmetry.space_group_name_H-M   'P 1'
#
loop_
_entity.id
_entity.type
_entity.pdbx_description
1 polymer ?
#
loop_
_entity_poly.entity_id
_entity_poly.type
_entity_poly.pdbx_seq_one_letter_code
_entity_poly.pdbx_strand_id
1 'polypeptide(L)'
;MLQLLTAALMGLALSAAQTSTTGQFLALGENEKAAGVLEANGVERSGDKVRATVTVIFAKSTDASGLRITSLVVELDCAKQTFSVKGSAAVSDDMKVSDAADLDIPPAPAQNGTPFGRAYANLCKGETLPVAGTDLGQIARGYWSRQGGSPRPL
;
A
#
# COMPACT_ATOMS: atom_id res chain seq x y z
N MET A 1 39.95 -33.70 20.00
CA MET A 1 38.85 -32.81 20.37
C MET A 1 38.29 -32.20 19.10
N LEU A 2 37.15 -32.67 18.65
CA LEU A 2 36.50 -32.22 17.40
C LEU A 2 35.44 -31.20 17.75
N GLN A 3 35.67 -29.91 17.45
CA GLN A 3 34.67 -28.87 17.60
C GLN A 3 33.81 -28.84 16.33
N LEU A 4 32.58 -29.27 16.48
CA LEU A 4 31.53 -29.12 15.48
C LEU A 4 31.07 -27.64 15.44
N LEU A 5 31.47 -26.93 14.40
CA LEU A 5 30.86 -25.62 14.02
C LEU A 5 29.48 -25.91 13.41
N THR A 6 28.44 -25.72 14.19
CA THR A 6 27.07 -25.62 13.66
C THR A 6 26.89 -24.25 13.04
N ALA A 7 27.00 -24.16 11.74
CA ALA A 7 26.57 -22.98 10.98
C ALA A 7 25.02 -22.88 11.05
N ALA A 8 24.51 -21.93 11.82
CA ALA A 8 23.11 -21.57 11.79
C ALA A 8 22.84 -20.84 10.47
N LEU A 9 22.20 -21.53 9.52
CA LEU A 9 21.57 -20.89 8.36
C LEU A 9 20.38 -20.09 8.89
N MET A 10 20.59 -18.78 9.09
CA MET A 10 19.48 -17.84 9.21
C MET A 10 18.85 -17.74 7.83
N GLY A 11 17.79 -18.49 7.62
CA GLY A 11 16.90 -18.33 6.49
C GLY A 11 16.25 -16.94 6.60
N LEU A 12 16.67 -16.03 5.73
CA LEU A 12 15.94 -14.81 5.44
C LEU A 12 14.60 -15.24 4.81
N ALA A 13 13.59 -15.38 5.65
CA ALA A 13 12.22 -15.44 5.17
C ALA A 13 11.93 -14.07 4.53
N LEU A 14 11.98 -14.02 3.20
CA LEU A 14 11.34 -12.93 2.45
C LEU A 14 9.84 -13.04 2.78
N SER A 15 9.42 -12.25 3.77
CA SER A 15 8.00 -12.06 4.02
C SER A 15 7.43 -11.35 2.79
N ALA A 16 6.75 -12.11 1.92
CA ALA A 16 5.88 -11.53 0.92
C ALA A 16 4.94 -10.59 1.67
N ALA A 17 4.97 -9.29 1.32
CA ALA A 17 4.11 -8.32 1.94
C ALA A 17 2.66 -8.75 1.70
N GLN A 18 1.98 -9.18 2.77
CA GLN A 18 0.61 -9.62 2.69
C GLN A 18 -0.27 -8.38 2.61
N THR A 19 -0.92 -8.21 1.46
CA THR A 19 -1.97 -7.21 1.33
C THR A 19 -3.12 -7.59 2.24
N SER A 20 -3.42 -6.74 3.21
CA SER A 20 -4.57 -6.90 4.11
C SER A 20 -5.75 -6.11 3.59
N THR A 21 -6.94 -6.67 3.67
CA THR A 21 -8.20 -5.97 3.36
C THR A 21 -8.91 -5.46 4.61
N THR A 22 -8.40 -5.82 5.78
CA THR A 22 -8.90 -5.37 7.09
C THR A 22 -7.76 -4.80 7.93
N GLY A 23 -8.08 -3.84 8.79
CA GLY A 23 -7.11 -3.14 9.64
C GLY A 23 -7.41 -1.65 9.66
N GLN A 24 -6.51 -0.84 10.18
CA GLN A 24 -6.67 0.61 10.15
C GLN A 24 -6.10 1.19 8.85
N PHE A 25 -6.93 1.90 8.10
CA PHE A 25 -6.55 2.61 6.90
C PHE A 25 -6.63 4.12 7.11
N LEU A 26 -5.57 4.81 6.73
CA LEU A 26 -5.48 6.27 6.79
C LEU A 26 -5.70 6.86 5.40
N ALA A 27 -6.46 7.95 5.31
CA ALA A 27 -6.77 8.57 4.04
C ALA A 27 -5.57 9.38 3.50
N LEU A 28 -5.12 9.04 2.31
CA LEU A 28 -4.09 9.79 1.59
C LEU A 28 -4.66 10.85 0.63
N GLY A 29 -5.97 10.92 0.52
CA GLY A 29 -6.71 11.85 -0.33
C GLY A 29 -7.45 11.14 -1.45
N GLU A 30 -8.39 11.87 -2.03
CA GLU A 30 -9.20 11.39 -3.15
C GLU A 30 -9.49 12.50 -4.14
N ASN A 31 -9.76 12.12 -5.36
CA ASN A 31 -10.30 12.96 -6.42
C ASN A 31 -11.28 12.14 -7.27
N GLU A 32 -11.75 12.71 -8.38
CA GLU A 32 -12.69 12.04 -9.28
C GLU A 32 -12.16 10.77 -9.96
N LYS A 33 -10.84 10.56 -9.96
CA LYS A 33 -10.19 9.43 -10.64
C LYS A 33 -9.80 8.32 -9.70
N ALA A 34 -9.33 8.67 -8.50
CA ALA A 34 -8.82 7.70 -7.54
C ALA A 34 -8.87 8.20 -6.09
N ALA A 35 -8.90 7.26 -5.17
CA ALA A 35 -8.63 7.47 -3.75
C ALA A 35 -7.40 6.67 -3.32
N GLY A 36 -6.60 7.22 -2.42
CA GLY A 36 -5.45 6.55 -1.83
C GLY A 36 -5.64 6.31 -0.34
N VAL A 37 -5.24 5.15 0.14
CA VAL A 37 -5.20 4.84 1.57
C VAL A 37 -3.86 4.20 1.94
N LEU A 38 -3.42 4.50 3.15
CA LEU A 38 -2.23 3.91 3.77
C LEU A 38 -2.68 2.90 4.82
N GLU A 39 -2.18 1.67 4.73
CA GLU A 39 -2.38 0.69 5.78
C GLU A 39 -1.50 1.04 6.99
N ALA A 40 -2.14 1.33 8.13
CA ALA A 40 -1.42 1.72 9.35
C ALA A 40 -0.72 0.53 10.01
N ASN A 41 -1.22 -0.69 9.79
CA ASN A 41 -0.61 -1.92 10.26
C ASN A 41 0.49 -2.39 9.29
N GLY A 42 1.45 -3.15 9.78
CA GLY A 42 2.50 -3.72 8.92
C GLY A 42 3.55 -2.73 8.43
N VAL A 43 3.63 -1.56 9.04
CA VAL A 43 4.72 -0.60 8.77
C VAL A 43 6.02 -1.12 9.36
N GLU A 44 7.04 -1.23 8.52
CA GLU A 44 8.37 -1.69 8.91
C GLU A 44 9.37 -0.55 8.77
N ARG A 45 10.22 -0.36 9.78
CA ARG A 45 11.25 0.68 9.81
C ARG A 45 12.63 0.07 9.92
N SER A 46 13.56 0.57 9.11
CA SER A 46 14.98 0.18 9.15
C SER A 46 15.84 1.41 8.80
N GLY A 47 16.42 2.04 9.82
CA GLY A 47 17.14 3.30 9.65
C GLY A 47 16.25 4.38 9.04
N ASP A 48 16.71 5.00 7.95
CA ASP A 48 15.94 6.02 7.20
C ASP A 48 14.89 5.44 6.24
N LYS A 49 14.79 4.13 6.17
CA LYS A 49 13.83 3.44 5.29
C LYS A 49 12.57 3.05 6.04
N VAL A 50 11.43 3.29 5.42
CA VAL A 50 10.12 2.86 5.93
C VAL A 50 9.39 2.12 4.83
N ARG A 51 8.99 0.89 5.10
CA ARG A 51 8.18 0.08 4.18
C ARG A 51 6.75 0.04 4.66
N ALA A 52 5.81 0.27 3.76
CA ALA A 52 4.39 0.30 4.05
C ALA A 52 3.56 -0.11 2.81
N THR A 53 2.28 -0.36 3.01
CA THR A 53 1.35 -0.64 1.93
C THR A 53 0.47 0.58 1.65
N VAL A 54 0.48 1.03 0.41
CA VAL A 54 -0.42 2.06 -0.11
C VAL A 54 -1.39 1.39 -1.09
N THR A 55 -2.68 1.57 -0.87
CA THR A 55 -3.71 1.04 -1.76
C THR A 55 -4.37 2.18 -2.52
N VAL A 56 -4.47 2.02 -3.83
CA VAL A 56 -5.13 2.96 -4.74
C VAL A 56 -6.42 2.34 -5.23
N ILE A 57 -7.52 3.07 -5.03
CA ILE A 57 -8.86 2.69 -5.46
C ILE A 57 -9.24 3.60 -6.62
N PHE A 58 -9.37 3.04 -7.82
CA PHE A 58 -9.74 3.80 -9.02
C PHE A 58 -11.26 3.88 -9.15
N ALA A 59 -11.76 5.03 -9.60
CA ALA A 59 -13.17 5.21 -9.89
C ALA A 59 -13.66 4.28 -11.00
N LYS A 60 -12.78 4.03 -11.99
CA LYS A 60 -13.02 3.11 -13.12
C LYS A 60 -11.81 2.22 -13.30
N SER A 61 -12.03 1.02 -13.83
CA SER A 61 -10.92 0.16 -14.23
C SER A 61 -10.03 0.86 -15.27
N THR A 62 -8.73 0.69 -15.11
CA THR A 62 -7.71 1.25 -15.99
C THR A 62 -7.34 0.31 -17.15
N ASP A 63 -7.83 -0.92 -17.11
CA ASP A 63 -7.53 -1.96 -18.09
C ASP A 63 -8.72 -2.90 -18.35
N ALA A 64 -8.52 -3.88 -19.25
CA ALA A 64 -9.54 -4.85 -19.61
C ALA A 64 -9.89 -5.88 -18.52
N SER A 65 -9.11 -5.96 -17.43
CA SER A 65 -9.37 -6.88 -16.32
C SER A 65 -10.60 -6.49 -15.50
N GLY A 66 -11.01 -5.23 -15.55
CA GLY A 66 -12.08 -4.68 -14.72
C GLY A 66 -11.70 -4.43 -13.28
N LEU A 67 -10.44 -4.65 -12.88
CA LEU A 67 -9.94 -4.42 -11.53
C LEU A 67 -9.79 -2.92 -11.26
N ARG A 68 -10.18 -2.51 -10.07
CA ARG A 68 -10.19 -1.09 -9.67
C ARG A 68 -9.37 -0.80 -8.42
N ILE A 69 -8.77 -1.80 -7.81
CA ILE A 69 -7.99 -1.64 -6.58
C ILE A 69 -6.61 -2.25 -6.80
N THR A 70 -5.59 -1.48 -6.51
CA THR A 70 -4.20 -1.93 -6.56
C THR A 70 -3.51 -1.59 -5.25
N SER A 71 -2.95 -2.59 -4.60
CA SER A 71 -2.10 -2.40 -3.42
C SER A 71 -0.63 -2.39 -3.84
N LEU A 72 0.11 -1.43 -3.33
CA LEU A 72 1.52 -1.22 -3.61
C LEU A 72 2.32 -1.33 -2.31
N VAL A 73 3.33 -2.16 -2.32
CA VAL A 73 4.37 -2.11 -1.27
C VAL A 73 5.35 -1.02 -1.64
N VAL A 74 5.43 0.00 -0.81
CA VAL A 74 6.31 1.15 -1.03
C VAL A 74 7.41 1.17 0.02
N GLU A 75 8.57 1.60 -0.39
CA GLU A 75 9.68 1.91 0.49
C GLU A 75 9.98 3.40 0.39
N LEU A 76 9.84 4.09 1.51
CA LEU A 76 10.14 5.51 1.64
C LEU A 76 11.56 5.70 2.16
N ASP A 77 12.30 6.64 1.60
CA ASP A 77 13.55 7.12 2.14
C ASP A 77 13.31 8.46 2.82
N CYS A 78 13.31 8.43 4.16
CA CYS A 78 13.02 9.63 4.95
C CYS A 78 14.13 10.69 4.85
N ALA A 79 15.37 10.30 4.57
CA ALA A 79 16.48 11.21 4.40
C ALA A 79 16.45 11.94 3.04
N LYS A 80 16.01 11.24 2.00
CA LYS A 80 16.04 11.74 0.61
C LYS A 80 14.68 12.26 0.11
N GLN A 81 13.61 12.05 0.87
CA GLN A 81 12.24 12.36 0.46
C GLN A 81 11.86 11.68 -0.87
N THR A 82 12.19 10.41 -1.00
CA THR A 82 11.87 9.60 -2.16
C THR A 82 11.04 8.38 -1.77
N PHE A 83 10.37 7.79 -2.76
CA PHE A 83 9.72 6.49 -2.61
C PHE A 83 10.10 5.59 -3.78
N SER A 84 10.09 4.29 -3.53
CA SER A 84 10.17 3.27 -4.57
C SER A 84 9.09 2.22 -4.35
N VAL A 85 8.61 1.60 -5.43
CA VAL A 85 7.63 0.53 -5.35
C VAL A 85 8.36 -0.81 -5.40
N LYS A 86 8.13 -1.63 -4.38
CA LYS A 86 8.80 -2.93 -4.20
C LYS A 86 7.89 -4.12 -4.50
N GLY A 87 6.60 -3.88 -4.62
CA GLY A 87 5.65 -4.93 -4.95
C GLY A 87 4.28 -4.36 -5.27
N SER A 88 3.47 -5.16 -5.93
CA SER A 88 2.07 -4.83 -6.22
C SER A 88 1.18 -6.06 -6.10
N ALA A 89 -0.09 -5.83 -5.84
CA ALA A 89 -1.14 -6.84 -5.92
C ALA A 89 -2.43 -6.18 -6.42
N ALA A 90 -3.19 -6.92 -7.20
CA ALA A 90 -4.54 -6.53 -7.58
C ALA A 90 -5.53 -7.01 -6.53
N VAL A 91 -6.55 -6.21 -6.25
CA VAL A 91 -7.65 -6.56 -5.36
C VAL A 91 -8.95 -6.43 -6.15
N SER A 92 -9.73 -7.50 -6.19
CA SER A 92 -11.03 -7.49 -6.85
C SER A 92 -12.09 -6.77 -6.01
N ASP A 93 -13.24 -6.44 -6.61
CA ASP A 93 -14.32 -5.76 -5.90
C ASP A 93 -14.89 -6.56 -4.72
N ASP A 94 -14.72 -7.89 -4.73
CA ASP A 94 -15.05 -8.80 -3.63
C ASP A 94 -13.88 -9.04 -2.65
N MET A 95 -12.87 -8.18 -2.69
CA MET A 95 -11.71 -8.16 -1.79
C MET A 95 -10.80 -9.39 -1.89
N LYS A 96 -10.76 -10.06 -3.03
CA LYS A 96 -9.78 -11.12 -3.28
C LYS A 96 -8.51 -10.53 -3.85
N VAL A 97 -7.40 -10.89 -3.24
CA VAL A 97 -6.06 -10.47 -3.67
C VAL A 97 -5.53 -11.44 -4.71
N SER A 98 -5.02 -10.93 -5.81
CA SER A 98 -4.44 -11.70 -6.92
C SER A 98 -3.26 -10.96 -7.54
N ASP A 99 -2.56 -11.66 -8.44
CA ASP A 99 -1.47 -11.10 -9.25
C ASP A 99 -0.40 -10.36 -8.44
N ALA A 100 -0.09 -10.90 -7.25
CA ALA A 100 0.99 -10.38 -6.44
C ALA A 100 2.33 -10.53 -7.18
N ALA A 101 3.06 -9.44 -7.30
CA ALA A 101 4.35 -9.39 -7.99
C ALA A 101 5.36 -8.56 -7.19
N ASP A 102 6.60 -9.05 -7.16
CA ASP A 102 7.72 -8.25 -6.71
C ASP A 102 8.09 -7.24 -7.81
N LEU A 103 8.35 -6.03 -7.42
CA LEU A 103 8.75 -4.94 -8.29
C LEU A 103 10.02 -4.30 -7.74
N ASP A 104 10.81 -3.71 -8.62
CA ASP A 104 11.95 -2.90 -8.26
C ASP A 104 11.95 -1.63 -9.12
N ILE A 105 10.99 -0.77 -8.83
CA ILE A 105 10.86 0.51 -9.53
C ILE A 105 11.84 1.50 -8.90
N PRO A 106 12.67 2.18 -9.71
CA PRO A 106 13.63 3.15 -9.20
C PRO A 106 12.98 4.23 -8.34
N PRO A 107 13.71 4.78 -7.34
CA PRO A 107 13.19 5.84 -6.49
C PRO A 107 12.76 7.07 -7.28
N ALA A 108 11.65 7.66 -6.86
CA ALA A 108 11.12 8.90 -7.36
C ALA A 108 10.83 9.87 -6.20
N PRO A 109 10.78 11.19 -6.43
CA PRO A 109 10.43 12.14 -5.38
C PRO A 109 9.03 11.91 -4.81
N ALA A 110 8.90 11.88 -3.48
CA ALA A 110 7.62 11.90 -2.78
C ALA A 110 7.10 13.34 -2.73
N GLN A 111 6.45 13.77 -3.80
CA GLN A 111 5.99 15.16 -3.96
C GLN A 111 4.84 15.48 -3.02
N ASN A 112 4.90 16.66 -2.41
CA ASN A 112 3.83 17.18 -1.55
C ASN A 112 2.49 17.20 -2.30
N GLY A 113 1.41 16.86 -1.59
CA GLY A 113 0.05 16.84 -2.15
C GLY A 113 -0.30 15.58 -2.95
N THR A 114 0.67 14.72 -3.27
CA THR A 114 0.41 13.40 -3.85
C THR A 114 0.15 12.36 -2.77
N PRO A 115 -0.48 11.22 -3.08
CA PRO A 115 -0.65 10.14 -2.10
C PRO A 115 0.66 9.67 -1.47
N PHE A 116 1.72 9.54 -2.26
CA PHE A 116 3.05 9.15 -1.75
C PHE A 116 3.70 10.24 -0.91
N GLY A 117 3.51 11.51 -1.27
CA GLY A 117 3.97 12.64 -0.45
C GLY A 117 3.26 12.73 0.89
N ARG A 118 1.96 12.42 0.95
CA ARG A 118 1.20 12.35 2.20
C ARG A 118 1.59 11.14 3.06
N ALA A 119 1.84 9.98 2.44
CA ALA A 119 2.39 8.83 3.15
C ALA A 119 3.77 9.15 3.74
N TYR A 120 4.63 9.82 2.98
CA TYR A 120 5.93 10.31 3.46
C TYR A 120 5.78 11.25 4.65
N ALA A 121 4.91 12.24 4.56
CA ALA A 121 4.67 13.20 5.65
C ALA A 121 4.18 12.52 6.93
N ASN A 122 3.29 11.54 6.82
CA ASN A 122 2.82 10.76 7.96
C ASN A 122 3.94 9.88 8.55
N LEU A 123 4.58 9.07 7.72
CA LEU A 123 5.51 8.04 8.16
C LEU A 123 6.91 8.57 8.52
N CYS A 124 7.36 9.62 7.84
CA CYS A 124 8.68 10.20 8.07
C CYS A 124 8.67 11.46 8.94
N LYS A 125 7.59 12.25 8.91
CA LYS A 125 7.48 13.51 9.65
C LYS A 125 6.46 13.47 10.79
N GLY A 126 5.70 12.39 10.95
CA GLY A 126 4.70 12.25 12.00
C GLY A 126 3.45 13.10 11.80
N GLU A 127 3.17 13.56 10.60
CA GLU A 127 1.92 14.30 10.30
C GLU A 127 0.71 13.37 10.42
N THR A 128 -0.36 13.87 11.06
CA THR A 128 -1.58 13.10 11.25
C THR A 128 -2.39 13.03 9.95
N LEU A 129 -2.87 11.84 9.63
CA LEU A 129 -3.81 11.61 8.53
C LEU A 129 -5.18 11.21 9.08
N PRO A 130 -6.28 11.59 8.41
CA PRO A 130 -7.61 11.12 8.77
C PRO A 130 -7.72 9.59 8.66
N VAL A 131 -8.48 8.96 9.53
CA VAL A 131 -8.82 7.54 9.42
C VAL A 131 -9.88 7.39 8.33
N ALA A 132 -9.56 6.56 7.32
CA ALA A 132 -10.50 6.25 6.23
C ALA A 132 -11.50 5.15 6.64
N GLY A 133 -11.07 4.20 7.47
CA GLY A 133 -11.88 3.10 7.93
C GLY A 133 -11.04 1.90 8.35
N THR A 134 -11.71 0.79 8.60
CA THR A 134 -11.10 -0.48 9.03
C THR A 134 -11.34 -1.64 8.07
N ASP A 135 -12.09 -1.41 7.01
CA ASP A 135 -12.44 -2.40 5.99
C ASP A 135 -12.28 -1.78 4.59
N LEU A 136 -11.35 -2.31 3.81
CA LEU A 136 -11.03 -1.79 2.48
C LEU A 136 -12.23 -1.84 1.54
N GLY A 137 -13.05 -2.88 1.63
CA GLY A 137 -14.26 -3.02 0.81
C GLY A 137 -15.28 -1.94 1.10
N GLN A 138 -15.48 -1.57 2.36
CA GLN A 138 -16.37 -0.48 2.74
C GLN A 138 -15.82 0.88 2.27
N ILE A 139 -14.52 1.09 2.41
CA ILE A 139 -13.86 2.31 1.93
C ILE A 139 -14.03 2.45 0.42
N ALA A 140 -13.78 1.39 -0.33
CA ALA A 140 -13.91 1.37 -1.79
C ALA A 140 -15.35 1.64 -2.24
N ARG A 141 -16.33 0.97 -1.65
CA ARG A 141 -17.76 1.19 -1.96
C ARG A 141 -18.19 2.61 -1.63
N GLY A 142 -17.73 3.17 -0.51
CA GLY A 142 -17.98 4.56 -0.14
C GLY A 142 -17.42 5.54 -1.16
N TYR A 143 -16.19 5.32 -1.60
CA TYR A 143 -15.57 6.13 -2.65
C TYR A 143 -16.36 6.04 -3.98
N TRP A 144 -16.66 4.84 -4.45
CA TRP A 144 -17.41 4.66 -5.70
C TRP A 144 -18.81 5.27 -5.65
N SER A 145 -19.50 5.20 -4.51
CA SER A 145 -20.80 5.86 -4.33
C SER A 145 -20.70 7.36 -4.51
N ARG A 146 -19.66 7.98 -3.98
CA ARG A 146 -19.44 9.44 -4.14
C ARG A 146 -19.11 9.84 -5.58
N GLN A 147 -18.56 8.93 -6.36
CA GLN A 147 -18.25 9.17 -7.78
C GLN A 147 -19.43 8.91 -8.72
N GLY A 148 -20.65 8.67 -8.21
CA GLY A 148 -21.84 8.39 -9.00
C GLY A 148 -21.87 7.02 -9.67
N GLY A 149 -20.94 6.12 -9.29
CA GLY A 149 -20.94 4.72 -9.70
C GLY A 149 -21.83 3.90 -8.80
N SER A 150 -22.93 3.33 -9.32
CA SER A 150 -23.68 2.34 -8.57
C SER A 150 -22.79 1.15 -8.23
N PRO A 151 -22.74 0.67 -6.96
CA PRO A 151 -22.08 -0.58 -6.66
C PRO A 151 -22.72 -1.69 -7.49
N ARG A 152 -21.91 -2.48 -8.20
CA ARG A 152 -22.45 -3.68 -8.84
C ARG A 152 -22.97 -4.58 -7.72
N PRO A 153 -24.24 -5.06 -7.81
CA PRO A 153 -24.70 -6.06 -6.86
C PRO A 153 -23.81 -7.31 -6.97
N LEU A 154 -23.47 -7.86 -5.82
CA LEU A 154 -22.75 -9.12 -5.67
C LEU A 154 -23.59 -10.27 -6.22
#